data_2d51c53c01405207b963a4ed277518f2
#
_entry.id   2d51c53c01405207b963a4ed277518f2
#
_cell.length_a   1.000
_cell.length_b   1.000
_cell.length_c   1.000
_cell.angle_alpha   90.00
_cell.angle_beta   90.00
_cell.angle_gamma   90.00
#
_symmetry.space_group_name_H-M   'P 1'
#
loop_
_entity.id
_entity.type
_entity.pdbx_description
1 polymer ?
#
loop_
_entity_poly.entity_id
_entity_poly.type
_entity_poly.pdbx_seq_one_letter_code
_entity_poly.pdbx_strand_id
1 'polypeptide(L)'
;AGDETMLSCVRRMLICLTVGAMALGPSMTVSTTSRAVNNTDVVMAVDVTGSMAVKDAAYGSDELTTRLNAAKQAVDDVTKAYADSSFAAVRFGASGTLDVPLTPDAAAIRNWATTLAPEATSVSSGSSLDAPLDQLITTLNDMRTTHPDDAIVLYLITDGEQTSAQSRRTFSTLRHYINDAIVVGVGSTAGDRIPLIKDGASSDSSKSDDSSESSESGSAESKN
;
A
#
# COMPACT_ATOMS: atom_id res chain seq x y z
N ALA A 1 76.71 10.11 -33.98
CA ALA A 1 76.39 9.26 -32.79
C ALA A 1 75.83 10.05 -31.62
N GLY A 2 75.81 11.42 -31.64
CA GLY A 2 75.23 12.22 -30.55
C GLY A 2 73.76 12.52 -30.61
N ASP A 3 73.17 12.59 -31.81
CA ASP A 3 71.79 13.00 -32.01
C ASP A 3 70.74 11.91 -31.61
N GLU A 4 71.06 10.65 -31.76
CA GLU A 4 70.21 9.53 -31.39
C GLU A 4 70.00 9.42 -29.86
N THR A 5 71.05 9.75 -29.10
CA THR A 5 70.99 9.75 -27.64
C THR A 5 70.21 10.94 -27.12
N MET A 6 70.30 12.10 -27.73
CA MET A 6 69.53 13.28 -27.36
C MET A 6 68.06 13.10 -27.66
N LEU A 7 67.71 12.59 -28.83
CA LEU A 7 66.33 12.34 -29.21
C LEU A 7 65.65 11.29 -28.28
N SER A 8 66.46 10.27 -27.92
CA SER A 8 65.98 9.22 -26.97
C SER A 8 65.75 9.80 -25.55
N CYS A 9 66.63 10.75 -25.10
CA CYS A 9 66.45 11.38 -23.82
C CYS A 9 65.20 12.29 -23.78
N VAL A 10 65.04 13.12 -24.83
CA VAL A 10 63.84 13.98 -24.97
C VAL A 10 62.55 13.17 -25.01
N ARG A 11 62.52 12.06 -25.73
CA ARG A 11 61.35 11.17 -25.78
C ARG A 11 61.03 10.57 -24.40
N ARG A 12 62.01 10.16 -23.63
CA ARG A 12 61.83 9.64 -22.27
C ARG A 12 61.32 10.73 -21.31
N MET A 13 61.86 11.94 -21.39
CA MET A 13 61.36 13.08 -20.60
C MET A 13 59.90 13.40 -20.93
N LEU A 14 59.52 13.37 -22.20
CA LEU A 14 58.17 13.65 -22.64
C LEU A 14 57.17 12.58 -22.16
N ILE A 15 57.60 11.31 -22.18
CA ILE A 15 56.77 10.21 -21.62
C ILE A 15 56.62 10.37 -20.10
N CYS A 16 57.66 10.69 -19.37
CA CYS A 16 57.58 10.94 -17.92
C CYS A 16 56.67 12.13 -17.60
N LEU A 17 56.72 13.17 -18.41
CA LEU A 17 55.92 14.37 -18.22
C LEU A 17 54.42 14.09 -18.51
N THR A 18 54.13 13.31 -19.56
CA THR A 18 52.75 12.90 -19.87
C THR A 18 52.19 11.96 -18.81
N VAL A 19 52.98 10.99 -18.32
CA VAL A 19 52.56 10.10 -17.21
C VAL A 19 52.34 10.89 -15.93
N GLY A 20 53.22 11.85 -15.63
CA GLY A 20 53.07 12.76 -14.50
C GLY A 20 51.82 13.62 -14.61
N ALA A 21 51.51 14.14 -15.79
CA ALA A 21 50.30 14.91 -16.04
C ALA A 21 49.03 14.04 -15.91
N MET A 22 49.05 12.77 -16.32
CA MET A 22 47.98 11.83 -16.12
C MET A 22 47.81 11.44 -14.64
N ALA A 23 48.88 11.32 -13.88
CA ALA A 23 48.84 11.03 -12.44
C ALA A 23 48.29 12.21 -11.62
N LEU A 24 48.49 13.42 -12.09
CA LEU A 24 47.90 14.63 -11.51
C LEU A 24 46.45 14.82 -11.90
N GLY A 25 45.87 13.93 -12.74
CA GLY A 25 44.50 13.92 -13.24
C GLY A 25 43.68 15.14 -12.87
N PRO A 26 42.93 15.75 -13.77
CA PRO A 26 42.02 16.80 -13.37
C PRO A 26 41.02 16.16 -12.39
N SER A 27 41.29 16.27 -11.08
CA SER A 27 40.30 16.06 -10.08
C SER A 27 39.30 17.20 -10.24
N MET A 28 38.43 17.08 -11.26
CA MET A 28 37.19 17.81 -11.25
C MET A 28 36.44 17.28 -10.02
N THR A 29 36.50 18.03 -8.93
CA THR A 29 35.47 17.96 -7.91
C THR A 29 34.19 18.37 -8.60
N VAL A 30 33.50 17.39 -9.22
CA VAL A 30 32.10 17.53 -9.48
C VAL A 30 31.48 17.60 -8.09
N SER A 31 31.26 18.81 -7.60
CA SER A 31 30.28 19.03 -6.56
C SER A 31 28.96 18.61 -7.18
N THR A 32 28.67 17.32 -7.11
CA THR A 32 27.32 16.83 -7.19
C THR A 32 26.65 17.46 -5.98
N THR A 33 26.05 18.63 -6.16
CA THR A 33 24.93 19.02 -5.34
C THR A 33 23.93 17.91 -5.61
N SER A 34 23.97 16.85 -4.81
CA SER A 34 22.80 16.03 -4.60
C SER A 34 21.82 17.04 -4.01
N ARG A 35 21.05 17.67 -4.88
CA ARG A 35 19.77 18.21 -4.52
C ARG A 35 19.14 17.03 -3.85
N ALA A 36 18.97 17.09 -2.53
CA ALA A 36 18.09 16.18 -1.83
C ALA A 36 16.75 16.36 -2.55
N VAL A 37 16.46 15.47 -3.48
CA VAL A 37 15.12 15.37 -4.04
C VAL A 37 14.40 14.84 -2.83
N ASN A 38 13.59 15.67 -2.17
CA ASN A 38 12.65 15.22 -1.17
C ASN A 38 11.81 14.17 -1.88
N ASN A 39 12.12 12.90 -1.62
CA ASN A 39 11.33 11.81 -2.14
C ASN A 39 9.96 11.89 -1.47
N THR A 40 8.96 11.42 -2.17
CA THR A 40 7.65 11.24 -1.58
C THR A 40 7.51 9.79 -1.15
N ASP A 41 7.25 9.59 0.11
CA ASP A 41 6.95 8.29 0.68
C ASP A 41 5.43 8.15 0.84
N VAL A 42 4.84 7.14 0.24
CA VAL A 42 3.40 6.91 0.26
C VAL A 42 3.09 5.70 1.14
N VAL A 43 2.37 5.92 2.23
CA VAL A 43 1.89 4.84 3.10
C VAL A 43 0.44 4.55 2.78
N MET A 44 0.15 3.31 2.40
CA MET A 44 -1.22 2.87 2.11
C MET A 44 -1.72 1.97 3.24
N ALA A 45 -2.77 2.40 3.93
CA ALA A 45 -3.48 1.61 4.92
C ALA A 45 -4.82 1.15 4.33
N VAL A 46 -4.96 -0.16 4.14
CA VAL A 46 -6.13 -0.76 3.48
C VAL A 46 -6.93 -1.57 4.48
N ASP A 47 -8.21 -1.26 4.54
CA ASP A 47 -9.20 -1.98 5.33
C ASP A 47 -9.47 -3.36 4.72
N VAL A 48 -9.40 -4.40 5.56
CA VAL A 48 -9.75 -5.79 5.19
C VAL A 48 -10.81 -6.38 6.11
N THR A 49 -11.54 -5.56 6.84
CA THR A 49 -12.65 -6.02 7.67
C THR A 49 -13.69 -6.77 6.84
N GLY A 50 -14.53 -7.56 7.50
CA GLY A 50 -15.55 -8.36 6.83
C GLY A 50 -16.53 -7.56 5.96
N SER A 51 -16.76 -6.28 6.30
CA SER A 51 -17.60 -5.35 5.52
C SER A 51 -17.04 -5.06 4.12
N MET A 52 -15.74 -5.18 3.94
CA MET A 52 -15.07 -4.98 2.64
C MET A 52 -15.43 -6.07 1.60
N ALA A 53 -16.08 -7.15 2.01
CA ALA A 53 -16.59 -8.19 1.10
C ALA A 53 -17.93 -7.81 0.46
N VAL A 54 -18.60 -6.77 0.92
CA VAL A 54 -19.88 -6.31 0.36
C VAL A 54 -19.69 -5.85 -1.09
N LYS A 55 -20.64 -6.23 -1.96
CA LYS A 55 -20.61 -5.94 -3.40
C LYS A 55 -21.51 -4.75 -3.73
N ASP A 56 -21.13 -3.57 -3.31
CA ASP A 56 -21.88 -2.33 -3.51
C ASP A 56 -21.01 -1.15 -3.98
N ALA A 57 -19.75 -1.40 -4.28
CA ALA A 57 -18.82 -0.37 -4.72
C ALA A 57 -18.81 -0.24 -6.25
N ALA A 58 -18.94 0.99 -6.75
CA ALA A 58 -18.66 1.35 -8.15
C ALA A 58 -17.31 2.06 -8.21
N TYR A 59 -16.38 1.55 -8.99
CA TYR A 59 -15.05 2.15 -9.16
C TYR A 59 -14.64 2.10 -10.63
N GLY A 60 -14.59 3.27 -11.27
CA GLY A 60 -14.19 3.38 -12.68
C GLY A 60 -15.16 2.78 -13.70
N SER A 61 -16.26 2.16 -13.26
CA SER A 61 -17.31 1.60 -14.12
C SER A 61 -18.65 1.59 -13.39
N ASP A 62 -19.74 1.40 -14.15
CA ASP A 62 -21.09 1.25 -13.60
C ASP A 62 -21.35 -0.16 -13.01
N GLU A 63 -20.43 -1.10 -13.22
CA GLU A 63 -20.54 -2.45 -12.68
C GLU A 63 -20.12 -2.47 -11.21
N LEU A 64 -21.03 -2.99 -10.36
CA LEU A 64 -20.76 -3.11 -8.93
C LEU A 64 -19.71 -4.20 -8.65
N THR A 65 -18.72 -3.85 -7.87
CA THR A 65 -17.67 -4.76 -7.39
C THR A 65 -17.66 -4.82 -5.86
N THR A 66 -16.85 -5.69 -5.27
CA THR A 66 -16.67 -5.68 -3.82
C THR A 66 -15.90 -4.44 -3.40
N ARG A 67 -16.17 -3.93 -2.19
CA ARG A 67 -15.45 -2.79 -1.60
C ARG A 67 -13.95 -3.05 -1.60
N LEU A 68 -13.51 -4.30 -1.29
CA LEU A 68 -12.11 -4.68 -1.33
C LEU A 68 -11.52 -4.63 -2.75
N ASN A 69 -12.27 -5.03 -3.78
CA ASN A 69 -11.79 -4.90 -5.15
C ASN A 69 -11.67 -3.44 -5.59
N ALA A 70 -12.59 -2.58 -5.17
CA ALA A 70 -12.47 -1.14 -5.37
C ALA A 70 -11.23 -0.57 -4.66
N ALA A 71 -10.96 -1.03 -3.43
CA ALA A 71 -9.74 -0.66 -2.70
C ALA A 71 -8.46 -1.11 -3.43
N LYS A 72 -8.44 -2.33 -3.99
CA LYS A 72 -7.31 -2.82 -4.81
C LYS A 72 -7.06 -1.95 -6.05
N GLN A 73 -8.12 -1.51 -6.71
CA GLN A 73 -8.02 -0.59 -7.85
C GLN A 73 -7.50 0.78 -7.41
N ALA A 74 -7.97 1.30 -6.26
CA ALA A 74 -7.45 2.55 -5.71
C ALA A 74 -5.95 2.45 -5.39
N VAL A 75 -5.46 1.33 -4.85
CA VAL A 75 -4.03 1.09 -4.62
C VAL A 75 -3.25 1.13 -5.95
N ASP A 76 -3.75 0.49 -7.00
CA ASP A 76 -3.12 0.51 -8.32
C ASP A 76 -3.05 1.93 -8.90
N ASP A 77 -4.12 2.70 -8.78
CA ASP A 77 -4.16 4.09 -9.26
C ASP A 77 -3.22 5.02 -8.46
N VAL A 78 -3.13 4.84 -7.14
CA VAL A 78 -2.17 5.58 -6.30
C VAL A 78 -0.73 5.23 -6.71
N THR A 79 -0.40 3.94 -6.94
CA THR A 79 0.95 3.56 -7.39
C THR A 79 1.32 4.15 -8.76
N LYS A 80 0.35 4.34 -9.64
CA LYS A 80 0.56 5.01 -10.94
C LYS A 80 0.72 6.52 -10.80
N ALA A 81 -0.05 7.14 -9.90
CA ALA A 81 0.01 8.58 -9.67
C ALA A 81 1.35 9.03 -9.05
N TYR A 82 1.98 8.16 -8.27
CA TYR A 82 3.23 8.42 -7.56
C TYR A 82 4.38 7.56 -8.13
N ALA A 83 4.57 7.55 -9.45
CA ALA A 83 5.51 6.64 -10.14
C ALA A 83 6.96 6.68 -9.63
N ASP A 84 7.43 7.84 -9.13
CA ASP A 84 8.81 8.05 -8.66
C ASP A 84 8.92 8.08 -7.12
N SER A 85 7.95 7.48 -6.42
CA SER A 85 7.85 7.47 -4.97
C SER A 85 8.20 6.11 -4.37
N SER A 86 8.48 6.09 -3.07
CA SER A 86 8.55 4.85 -2.29
C SER A 86 7.21 4.58 -1.62
N PHE A 87 6.92 3.31 -1.39
CA PHE A 87 5.63 2.87 -0.88
C PHE A 87 5.78 1.94 0.32
N ALA A 88 4.90 2.07 1.30
CA ALA A 88 4.71 1.10 2.35
C ALA A 88 3.24 0.69 2.42
N ALA A 89 2.97 -0.57 2.77
CA ALA A 89 1.62 -1.08 2.81
C ALA A 89 1.28 -1.69 4.17
N VAL A 90 0.20 -1.20 4.74
CA VAL A 90 -0.40 -1.65 5.98
C VAL A 90 -1.81 -2.16 5.67
N ARG A 91 -2.13 -3.38 6.07
CA ARG A 91 -3.52 -3.82 6.12
C ARG A 91 -4.05 -3.67 7.53
N PHE A 92 -5.34 -3.48 7.66
CA PHE A 92 -5.98 -3.48 8.97
C PHE A 92 -7.38 -4.09 8.93
N GLY A 93 -7.71 -4.77 10.02
CA GLY A 93 -9.01 -5.34 10.30
C GLY A 93 -9.21 -5.26 11.82
N ALA A 94 -9.04 -6.36 12.54
CA ALA A 94 -9.02 -6.34 14.01
C ALA A 94 -7.81 -5.57 14.57
N SER A 95 -6.69 -5.56 13.84
CA SER A 95 -5.47 -4.81 14.15
C SER A 95 -4.75 -4.38 12.87
N GLY A 96 -3.83 -3.42 12.97
CA GLY A 96 -2.96 -3.03 11.87
C GLY A 96 -1.74 -3.96 11.75
N THR A 97 -1.33 -4.26 10.53
CA THR A 97 -0.13 -5.04 10.21
C THR A 97 0.62 -4.41 9.04
N LEU A 98 1.92 -4.17 9.21
CA LEU A 98 2.79 -3.76 8.11
C LEU A 98 3.15 -4.99 7.27
N ASP A 99 2.57 -5.09 6.08
CA ASP A 99 2.81 -6.22 5.17
C ASP A 99 3.98 -5.95 4.23
N VAL A 100 4.14 -4.72 3.75
CA VAL A 100 5.24 -4.31 2.87
C VAL A 100 5.95 -3.12 3.50
N PRO A 101 7.21 -3.29 3.94
CA PRO A 101 8.04 -2.18 4.37
C PRO A 101 8.30 -1.19 3.24
N LEU A 102 8.76 0.03 3.57
CA LEU A 102 9.04 1.06 2.58
C LEU A 102 9.96 0.54 1.46
N THR A 103 9.47 0.62 0.23
CA THR A 103 10.16 0.14 -0.98
C THR A 103 9.85 1.03 -2.17
N PRO A 104 10.81 1.28 -3.08
CA PRO A 104 10.56 1.97 -4.34
C PRO A 104 9.87 1.07 -5.39
N ASP A 105 9.66 -0.22 -5.09
CA ASP A 105 9.04 -1.17 -6.00
C ASP A 105 7.51 -1.09 -5.95
N ALA A 106 6.93 -0.25 -6.81
CA ALA A 106 5.48 -0.16 -6.98
C ALA A 106 4.83 -1.50 -7.41
N ALA A 107 5.58 -2.41 -8.05
CA ALA A 107 5.04 -3.72 -8.42
C ALA A 107 4.84 -4.62 -7.20
N ALA A 108 5.72 -4.53 -6.20
CA ALA A 108 5.55 -5.24 -4.93
C ALA A 108 4.23 -4.85 -4.25
N ILE A 109 3.88 -3.57 -4.25
CA ILE A 109 2.62 -3.07 -3.69
C ILE A 109 1.40 -3.56 -4.48
N ARG A 110 1.45 -3.50 -5.82
CA ARG A 110 0.35 -4.01 -6.64
C ARG A 110 0.15 -5.52 -6.45
N ASN A 111 1.25 -6.27 -6.38
CA ASN A 111 1.19 -7.70 -6.10
C ASN A 111 0.60 -7.97 -4.70
N TRP A 112 1.05 -7.24 -3.67
CA TRP A 112 0.47 -7.32 -2.34
C TRP A 112 -1.04 -7.05 -2.37
N ALA A 113 -1.49 -5.99 -3.04
CA ALA A 113 -2.91 -5.67 -3.12
C ALA A 113 -3.74 -6.82 -3.70
N THR A 114 -3.21 -7.58 -4.70
CA THR A 114 -3.92 -8.74 -5.26
C THR A 114 -4.14 -9.84 -4.24
N THR A 115 -3.25 -9.99 -3.26
CA THR A 115 -3.32 -11.04 -2.22
C THR A 115 -4.28 -10.71 -1.09
N LEU A 116 -4.72 -9.45 -0.97
CA LEU A 116 -5.64 -9.05 0.10
C LEU A 116 -6.95 -9.84 0.01
N ALA A 117 -7.40 -10.30 1.16
CA ALA A 117 -8.69 -10.95 1.35
C ALA A 117 -9.37 -10.38 2.58
N PRO A 118 -10.72 -10.33 2.61
CA PRO A 118 -11.44 -9.87 3.80
C PRO A 118 -11.16 -10.81 4.98
N GLU A 119 -11.05 -10.25 6.18
CA GLU A 119 -10.96 -11.05 7.40
C GLU A 119 -12.28 -11.83 7.64
N ALA A 120 -12.13 -13.01 8.26
CA ALA A 120 -13.31 -13.77 8.67
C ALA A 120 -14.15 -12.98 9.68
N THR A 121 -15.46 -13.05 9.53
CA THR A 121 -16.42 -12.34 10.38
C THR A 121 -16.35 -12.75 11.86
N SER A 122 -15.71 -13.88 12.16
CA SER A 122 -15.50 -14.38 13.52
C SER A 122 -14.30 -13.74 14.24
N VAL A 123 -13.40 -13.11 13.50
CA VAL A 123 -12.13 -12.60 14.06
C VAL A 123 -12.30 -11.19 14.65
N SER A 124 -13.16 -10.35 14.07
CA SER A 124 -13.40 -9.01 14.59
C SER A 124 -14.75 -8.91 15.29
N SER A 125 -14.75 -8.50 16.55
CA SER A 125 -15.96 -8.14 17.30
C SER A 125 -16.51 -6.75 16.89
N GLY A 126 -16.31 -6.34 15.63
CA GLY A 126 -16.69 -5.06 15.06
C GLY A 126 -15.54 -4.36 14.34
N SER A 127 -15.89 -3.57 13.33
CA SER A 127 -14.94 -2.74 12.59
C SER A 127 -14.53 -1.54 13.44
N SER A 128 -13.24 -1.21 13.44
CA SER A 128 -12.70 -0.03 14.11
C SER A 128 -11.72 0.70 13.21
N LEU A 129 -12.03 1.96 12.89
CA LEU A 129 -11.17 2.81 12.06
C LEU A 129 -9.82 3.10 12.71
N ASP A 130 -9.72 3.02 14.04
CA ASP A 130 -8.49 3.28 14.79
C ASP A 130 -7.62 2.02 14.99
N ALA A 131 -8.05 0.86 14.48
CA ALA A 131 -7.27 -0.37 14.51
C ALA A 131 -5.85 -0.25 13.93
N PRO A 132 -5.61 0.51 12.84
CA PRO A 132 -4.26 0.66 12.28
C PRO A 132 -3.37 1.65 13.01
N LEU A 133 -3.87 2.45 13.98
CA LEU A 133 -3.15 3.60 14.54
C LEU A 133 -1.80 3.23 15.16
N ASP A 134 -1.71 2.18 15.94
CA ASP A 134 -0.45 1.80 16.61
C ASP A 134 0.61 1.36 15.59
N GLN A 135 0.19 0.59 14.60
CA GLN A 135 1.08 0.19 13.51
C GLN A 135 1.51 1.38 12.66
N LEU A 136 0.57 2.28 12.33
CA LEU A 136 0.89 3.50 11.57
C LEU A 136 1.86 4.39 12.33
N ILE A 137 1.66 4.62 13.63
CA ILE A 137 2.59 5.42 14.45
C ILE A 137 3.99 4.81 14.41
N THR A 138 4.11 3.50 14.59
CA THR A 138 5.40 2.81 14.54
C THR A 138 6.05 2.96 13.16
N THR A 139 5.33 2.64 12.10
CA THR A 139 5.85 2.69 10.72
C THR A 139 6.26 4.12 10.33
N LEU A 140 5.40 5.11 10.60
CA LEU A 140 5.66 6.50 10.25
C LEU A 140 6.81 7.10 11.06
N ASN A 141 6.95 6.72 12.33
CA ASN A 141 8.09 7.13 13.16
C ASN A 141 9.41 6.58 12.62
N ASP A 142 9.44 5.32 12.22
CA ASP A 142 10.62 4.68 11.62
C ASP A 142 10.99 5.34 10.28
N MET A 143 10.00 5.64 9.44
CA MET A 143 10.19 6.37 8.18
C MET A 143 10.74 7.77 8.44
N ARG A 144 10.16 8.52 9.37
CA ARG A 144 10.61 9.87 9.71
C ARG A 144 12.03 9.89 10.31
N THR A 145 12.42 8.81 11.00
CA THR A 145 13.77 8.67 11.57
C THR A 145 14.81 8.34 10.49
N THR A 146 14.44 7.49 9.53
CA THR A 146 15.35 7.07 8.44
C THR A 146 15.39 8.05 7.28
N HIS A 147 14.29 8.72 6.98
CA HIS A 147 14.12 9.67 5.87
C HIS A 147 13.50 10.98 6.36
N PRO A 148 14.24 11.78 7.16
CA PRO A 148 13.67 12.96 7.84
C PRO A 148 13.18 14.06 6.87
N ASP A 149 13.79 14.13 5.69
CA ASP A 149 13.53 15.18 4.70
C ASP A 149 12.46 14.79 3.66
N ASP A 150 12.02 13.53 3.65
CA ASP A 150 11.06 13.05 2.67
C ASP A 150 9.62 13.47 3.04
N ALA A 151 8.82 13.74 2.03
CA ALA A 151 7.41 14.02 2.22
C ALA A 151 6.64 12.71 2.41
N ILE A 152 5.94 12.55 3.53
CA ILE A 152 5.14 11.36 3.80
C ILE A 152 3.66 11.67 3.58
N VAL A 153 3.03 10.89 2.68
CA VAL A 153 1.59 10.97 2.38
C VAL A 153 0.92 9.67 2.80
N LEU A 154 -0.13 9.79 3.62
CA LEU A 154 -0.90 8.63 4.10
C LEU A 154 -2.20 8.50 3.29
N TYR A 155 -2.42 7.36 2.68
CA TYR A 155 -3.70 6.94 2.13
C TYR A 155 -4.39 5.95 3.05
N LEU A 156 -5.58 6.30 3.53
CA LEU A 156 -6.44 5.41 4.30
C LEU A 156 -7.62 4.99 3.42
N ILE A 157 -7.66 3.73 3.02
CA ILE A 157 -8.69 3.17 2.14
C ILE A 157 -9.61 2.28 2.96
N THR A 158 -10.86 2.68 3.12
CA THR A 158 -11.82 2.03 4.04
C THR A 158 -13.24 2.30 3.58
N ASP A 159 -14.20 1.50 4.03
CA ASP A 159 -15.62 1.78 3.86
C ASP A 159 -16.20 2.69 4.97
N GLY A 160 -15.39 3.02 5.96
CA GLY A 160 -15.77 3.93 7.04
C GLY A 160 -16.65 3.31 8.12
N GLU A 161 -16.89 1.99 8.09
CA GLU A 161 -17.71 1.34 9.11
C GLU A 161 -17.02 1.35 10.49
N GLN A 162 -17.78 1.77 11.48
CA GLN A 162 -17.37 1.80 12.88
C GLN A 162 -18.44 1.13 13.73
N THR A 163 -18.28 -0.15 13.94
CA THR A 163 -19.24 -0.97 14.72
C THR A 163 -18.71 -1.39 16.08
N SER A 164 -17.42 -1.11 16.36
CA SER A 164 -16.81 -1.35 17.66
C SER A 164 -17.41 -0.46 18.73
N ALA A 165 -17.73 -1.03 19.90
CA ALA A 165 -18.20 -0.32 21.07
C ALA A 165 -17.10 0.45 21.83
N GLN A 166 -15.83 0.32 21.40
CA GLN A 166 -14.71 0.98 22.07
C GLN A 166 -14.69 2.48 21.81
N SER A 167 -14.10 3.22 22.75
CA SER A 167 -13.88 4.66 22.62
C SER A 167 -12.94 4.94 21.44
N ARG A 168 -13.37 5.82 20.52
CA ARG A 168 -12.59 6.19 19.34
C ARG A 168 -11.31 6.91 19.71
N ARG A 169 -10.21 6.48 19.11
CA ARG A 169 -8.93 7.20 19.18
C ARG A 169 -8.86 8.23 18.05
N THR A 170 -8.07 9.26 18.24
CA THR A 170 -7.91 10.30 17.22
C THR A 170 -6.68 10.07 16.37
N PHE A 171 -6.81 10.34 15.06
CA PHE A 171 -5.70 10.35 14.12
C PHE A 171 -4.79 11.59 14.24
N SER A 172 -5.11 12.51 15.14
CA SER A 172 -4.35 13.76 15.30
C SER A 172 -2.87 13.55 15.64
N THR A 173 -2.53 12.43 16.29
CA THR A 173 -1.15 12.06 16.61
C THR A 173 -0.30 11.81 15.35
N LEU A 174 -0.89 11.39 14.25
CA LEU A 174 -0.18 11.14 13.00
C LEU A 174 0.34 12.43 12.35
N ARG A 175 -0.23 13.59 12.67
CA ARG A 175 0.18 14.90 12.13
C ARG A 175 1.65 15.25 12.35
N HIS A 176 2.30 14.63 13.33
CA HIS A 176 3.71 14.82 13.58
C HIS A 176 4.61 14.10 12.57
N TYR A 177 4.07 13.09 11.90
CA TYR A 177 4.84 12.21 11.03
C TYR A 177 4.55 12.43 9.55
N ILE A 178 3.33 12.88 9.19
CA ILE A 178 2.87 12.99 7.82
C ILE A 178 2.80 14.44 7.34
N ASN A 179 2.95 14.63 6.04
CA ASN A 179 2.76 15.91 5.37
C ASN A 179 1.31 16.07 4.90
N ASP A 180 0.69 14.96 4.47
CA ASP A 180 -0.70 14.95 4.04
C ASP A 180 -1.37 13.60 4.33
N ALA A 181 -2.70 13.60 4.42
CA ALA A 181 -3.51 12.40 4.61
C ALA A 181 -4.76 12.45 3.72
N ILE A 182 -4.97 11.38 2.98
CA ILE A 182 -6.10 11.24 2.05
C ILE A 182 -6.91 10.02 2.48
N VAL A 183 -8.20 10.21 2.68
CA VAL A 183 -9.13 9.11 2.97
C VAL A 183 -9.90 8.77 1.71
N VAL A 184 -9.80 7.54 1.27
CA VAL A 184 -10.53 7.00 0.12
C VAL A 184 -11.65 6.12 0.66
N GLY A 185 -12.89 6.62 0.55
CA GLY A 185 -14.08 5.87 0.90
C GLY A 185 -14.46 4.90 -0.22
N VAL A 186 -14.71 3.65 0.10
CA VAL A 186 -15.18 2.62 -0.82
C VAL A 186 -16.54 2.08 -0.39
N GLY A 187 -17.44 1.83 -1.35
CA GLY A 187 -18.80 1.36 -1.08
C GLY A 187 -19.88 2.40 -1.35
N SER A 188 -21.12 2.02 -1.12
CA SER A 188 -22.30 2.87 -1.30
C SER A 188 -22.85 3.35 0.04
N THR A 189 -23.54 4.50 0.02
CA THR A 189 -24.26 5.02 1.19
C THR A 189 -25.53 4.20 1.53
N ALA A 190 -25.99 3.37 0.59
CA ALA A 190 -27.17 2.54 0.79
C ALA A 190 -26.90 1.35 1.71
N GLY A 191 -25.64 0.91 1.77
CA GLY A 191 -25.21 -0.27 2.51
C GLY A 191 -25.77 -1.56 1.91
N ASP A 192 -25.20 -2.69 2.29
CA ASP A 192 -25.69 -4.03 1.97
C ASP A 192 -25.32 -5.01 3.09
N ARG A 193 -25.85 -6.22 3.05
CA ARG A 193 -25.56 -7.25 4.04
C ARG A 193 -24.11 -7.71 3.93
N ILE A 194 -23.40 -7.72 5.07
CA ILE A 194 -22.07 -8.31 5.17
C ILE A 194 -22.19 -9.82 5.01
N PRO A 195 -21.52 -10.43 4.01
CA PRO A 195 -21.53 -11.88 3.85
C PRO A 195 -20.78 -12.57 4.99
N LEU A 196 -21.26 -13.75 5.40
CA LEU A 196 -20.58 -14.56 6.39
C LEU A 196 -19.31 -15.17 5.79
N ILE A 197 -18.15 -14.69 6.21
CA ILE A 197 -16.84 -15.19 5.79
C ILE A 197 -16.36 -16.18 6.83
N LYS A 198 -16.10 -17.43 6.43
CA LYS A 198 -15.52 -18.47 7.28
C LYS A 198 -13.99 -18.53 7.06
N ASP A 199 -13.26 -18.82 8.14
CA ASP A 199 -11.83 -19.05 8.04
C ASP A 199 -11.49 -20.17 7.03
N GLY A 200 -10.62 -19.91 6.07
CA GLY A 200 -10.15 -20.87 5.08
C GLY A 200 -10.95 -20.99 3.79
N ALA A 201 -11.93 -20.13 3.55
CA ALA A 201 -12.63 -20.08 2.26
C ALA A 201 -11.87 -19.17 1.29
N SER A 202 -11.02 -19.78 0.44
CA SER A 202 -10.63 -19.17 -0.82
C SER A 202 -11.89 -18.87 -1.64
N SER A 203 -11.97 -17.67 -2.19
CA SER A 203 -13.06 -17.17 -3.02
C SER A 203 -13.26 -18.06 -4.26
N ASP A 204 -14.08 -19.08 -4.13
CA ASP A 204 -14.68 -19.77 -5.28
C ASP A 204 -15.99 -20.42 -4.84
N SER A 205 -17.09 -19.77 -5.17
CA SER A 205 -18.37 -20.41 -5.53
C SER A 205 -19.47 -19.39 -5.75
N SER A 206 -19.59 -18.98 -6.98
CA SER A 206 -20.91 -18.70 -7.56
C SER A 206 -21.70 -20.01 -7.59
N LYS A 207 -22.62 -20.21 -6.68
CA LYS A 207 -23.76 -21.13 -6.85
C LYS A 207 -24.97 -20.53 -6.19
N SER A 208 -25.79 -19.98 -7.04
CA SER A 208 -27.20 -19.78 -6.83
C SER A 208 -27.90 -21.15 -6.65
N ASP A 209 -28.42 -21.40 -5.49
CA ASP A 209 -29.45 -22.42 -5.33
C ASP A 209 -30.74 -21.72 -4.94
N ASP A 210 -31.50 -21.47 -5.99
CA ASP A 210 -32.92 -21.24 -5.97
C ASP A 210 -33.58 -22.62 -5.73
N SER A 211 -34.23 -22.79 -4.61
CA SER A 211 -35.18 -23.86 -4.39
C SER A 211 -36.26 -23.39 -3.43
N SER A 212 -37.24 -22.75 -4.03
CA SER A 212 -38.58 -22.67 -3.50
C SER A 212 -39.19 -24.07 -3.49
N GLU A 213 -39.49 -24.61 -2.33
CA GLU A 213 -40.39 -25.72 -2.22
C GLU A 213 -41.51 -25.40 -1.22
N SER A 214 -42.62 -25.08 -1.82
CA SER A 214 -43.95 -25.04 -1.22
C SER A 214 -44.40 -26.46 -0.87
N SER A 215 -44.67 -26.74 0.37
CA SER A 215 -45.46 -27.92 0.73
C SER A 215 -46.73 -27.51 1.44
N GLU A 216 -47.76 -27.82 0.74
CA GLU A 216 -49.16 -27.72 1.00
C GLU A 216 -49.59 -28.59 2.17
N SER A 217 -50.41 -28.02 3.03
CA SER A 217 -51.08 -28.70 4.13
C SER A 217 -52.22 -29.59 3.63
N GLY A 218 -52.15 -30.83 3.94
CA GLY A 218 -53.30 -31.75 3.84
C GLY A 218 -53.99 -31.93 5.19
N SER A 219 -55.14 -31.35 5.32
CA SER A 219 -56.11 -31.66 6.38
C SER A 219 -56.73 -33.00 6.12
N ALA A 220 -56.82 -33.87 7.10
CA ALA A 220 -57.71 -35.00 7.11
C ALA A 220 -58.47 -35.08 8.44
N GLU A 221 -59.72 -34.83 8.34
CA GLU A 221 -60.80 -35.07 9.26
C GLU A 221 -61.07 -36.57 9.40
N SER A 222 -61.25 -37.07 10.60
CA SER A 222 -62.15 -38.22 10.85
C SER A 222 -62.55 -38.36 12.32
N LYS A 223 -63.74 -38.12 12.57
CA LYS A 223 -64.77 -38.80 13.32
C LYS A 223 -64.37 -40.16 13.95
N ASN A 224 -64.51 -40.28 15.23
CA ASN A 224 -65.61 -40.97 16.01
C ASN A 224 -65.25 -40.83 17.48
#